data_887c048421ff96b146f37c3e17a2fb02
#
_entry.id   887c048421ff96b146f37c3e17a2fb02
#
_cell.length_a   1.000
_cell.length_b   1.000
_cell.length_c   1.000
_cell.angle_alpha   90.00
_cell.angle_beta   90.00
_cell.angle_gamma   90.00
#
_symmetry.space_group_name_H-M   'P 1'
#
loop_
_entity.id
_entity.type
_entity.pdbx_description
1 polymer ?
#
loop_
_entity_poly.entity_id
_entity_poly.type
_entity_poly.pdbx_seq_one_letter_code
_entity_poly.pdbx_strand_id
1 'polypeptide(L)'
;FMLYVLPSIASFMMMHALLPPHPGPTAAATVMGADVGMVIIIGLLIGLPTWYLGGYLVARAIAKRYPDTPVPALLGEPREIPQEERPGFFAIIFVLLLPLLLIFFNTGFSTLEKSGTVTDENVLFQFSRLIGATPVALALSALAAMLLLYVIPRRRRGEKVGGLLEELVDDALA
;
A
#
# COMPACT_ATOMS: atom_id res chain seq x y z
N PHE A 1 14.12 12.06 -13.21
CA PHE A 1 13.96 11.78 -11.78
C PHE A 1 12.78 12.54 -11.18
N MET A 2 12.80 13.89 -11.18
CA MET A 2 11.77 14.75 -10.57
C MET A 2 10.34 14.47 -11.05
N LEU A 3 10.17 14.17 -12.35
CA LEU A 3 8.86 13.89 -12.94
C LEU A 3 8.18 12.63 -12.37
N TYR A 4 8.93 11.71 -11.81
CA TYR A 4 8.41 10.49 -11.18
C TYR A 4 8.26 10.64 -9.67
N VAL A 5 9.27 11.21 -9.02
CA VAL A 5 9.35 11.28 -7.55
C VAL A 5 8.34 12.27 -6.98
N LEU A 6 8.24 13.48 -7.54
CA LEU A 6 7.34 14.51 -7.02
C LEU A 6 5.85 14.12 -7.11
N PRO A 7 5.33 13.60 -8.26
CA PRO A 7 3.95 13.14 -8.31
C PRO A 7 3.67 11.95 -7.38
N SER A 8 4.65 11.06 -7.19
CA SER A 8 4.52 9.92 -6.27
C SER A 8 4.41 10.39 -4.82
N ILE A 9 5.29 11.29 -4.39
CA ILE A 9 5.21 11.89 -3.05
C ILE A 9 3.88 12.62 -2.87
N ALA A 10 3.46 13.41 -3.86
CA ALA A 10 2.19 14.14 -3.80
C ALA A 10 0.98 13.20 -3.69
N SER A 11 1.00 12.04 -4.38
CA SER A 11 -0.07 11.04 -4.26
C SER A 11 -0.12 10.41 -2.88
N PHE A 12 1.02 10.04 -2.29
CA PHE A 12 1.08 9.54 -0.92
C PHE A 12 0.55 10.56 0.08
N MET A 13 0.96 11.82 -0.03
CA MET A 13 0.50 12.89 0.86
C MET A 13 -1.00 13.15 0.73
N MET A 14 -1.54 13.11 -0.48
CA MET A 14 -2.97 13.24 -0.73
C MET A 14 -3.77 12.09 -0.08
N MET A 15 -3.35 10.85 -0.31
CA MET A 15 -3.99 9.68 0.30
C MET A 15 -3.91 9.72 1.81
N HIS A 16 -2.76 10.08 2.36
CA HIS A 16 -2.52 10.23 3.79
C HIS A 16 -3.45 11.26 4.44
N ALA A 17 -3.71 12.37 3.78
CA ALA A 17 -4.49 13.46 4.32
C ALA A 17 -6.01 13.28 4.15
N LEU A 18 -6.48 12.62 3.08
CA LEU A 18 -7.88 12.63 2.68
C LEU A 18 -8.59 11.28 2.77
N LEU A 19 -7.84 10.17 2.77
CA LEU A 19 -8.45 8.85 2.59
C LEU A 19 -8.32 7.93 3.80
N PRO A 20 -9.45 7.37 4.32
CA PRO A 20 -9.39 6.14 5.10
C PRO A 20 -8.76 5.01 4.25
N PRO A 21 -8.11 4.02 4.85
CA PRO A 21 -8.03 3.72 6.29
C PRO A 21 -6.92 4.46 7.05
N HIS A 22 -6.36 5.54 6.51
CA HIS A 22 -5.33 6.30 7.24
C HIS A 22 -5.88 6.81 8.59
N PRO A 23 -5.10 6.74 9.69
CA PRO A 23 -5.57 7.08 11.04
C PRO A 23 -6.23 8.46 11.16
N GLY A 24 -5.67 9.49 10.52
CA GLY A 24 -6.19 10.85 10.57
C GLY A 24 -7.62 10.98 10.01
N PRO A 25 -7.84 10.71 8.71
CA PRO A 25 -9.17 10.73 8.11
C PRO A 25 -10.16 9.77 8.77
N THR A 26 -9.70 8.59 9.20
CA THR A 26 -10.55 7.61 9.89
C THR A 26 -11.01 8.13 11.25
N ALA A 27 -10.11 8.70 12.04
CA ALA A 27 -10.45 9.31 13.32
C ALA A 27 -11.41 10.50 13.15
N ALA A 28 -11.15 11.37 12.18
CA ALA A 28 -12.03 12.50 11.88
C ALA A 28 -13.43 12.01 11.48
N ALA A 29 -13.54 11.03 10.58
CA ALA A 29 -14.81 10.44 10.17
C ALA A 29 -15.58 9.86 11.37
N THR A 30 -14.88 9.16 12.26
CA THR A 30 -15.49 8.55 13.47
C THR A 30 -16.00 9.62 14.42
N VAL A 31 -15.20 10.65 14.71
CA VAL A 31 -15.61 11.75 15.63
C VAL A 31 -16.78 12.54 15.07
N MET A 32 -16.84 12.72 13.75
CA MET A 32 -17.95 13.42 13.08
C MET A 32 -19.17 12.53 12.83
N GLY A 33 -19.13 11.25 13.14
CA GLY A 33 -20.20 10.30 12.83
C GLY A 33 -20.45 10.11 11.33
N ALA A 34 -19.42 10.38 10.50
CA ALA A 34 -19.53 10.30 9.06
C ALA A 34 -19.39 8.85 8.56
N ASP A 35 -20.09 8.52 7.48
CA ASP A 35 -19.93 7.23 6.80
C ASP A 35 -18.56 7.15 6.11
N VAL A 36 -17.77 6.15 6.51
CA VAL A 36 -16.38 5.99 6.03
C VAL A 36 -16.33 5.76 4.53
N GLY A 37 -17.30 5.02 3.97
CA GLY A 37 -17.38 4.79 2.53
C GLY A 37 -17.62 6.09 1.76
N MET A 38 -18.52 6.95 2.26
CA MET A 38 -18.76 8.27 1.68
C MET A 38 -17.53 9.17 1.79
N VAL A 39 -16.81 9.13 2.90
CA VAL A 39 -15.55 9.87 3.07
C VAL A 39 -14.51 9.42 2.04
N ILE A 40 -14.41 8.12 1.74
CA ILE A 40 -13.51 7.62 0.68
C ILE A 40 -13.93 8.15 -0.68
N ILE A 41 -15.22 8.08 -1.04
CA ILE A 41 -15.71 8.54 -2.34
C ILE A 41 -15.43 10.04 -2.52
N ILE A 42 -15.80 10.86 -1.55
CA ILE A 42 -15.58 12.32 -1.60
C ILE A 42 -14.07 12.63 -1.59
N GLY A 43 -13.30 11.91 -0.75
CA GLY A 43 -11.86 12.04 -0.68
C GLY A 43 -11.17 11.75 -2.02
N LEU A 44 -11.62 10.73 -2.76
CA LEU A 44 -11.13 10.44 -4.11
C LEU A 44 -11.54 11.52 -5.14
N LEU A 45 -12.80 11.96 -5.09
CA LEU A 45 -13.30 12.99 -5.98
C LEU A 45 -12.55 14.32 -5.85
N ILE A 46 -12.17 14.70 -4.64
CA ILE A 46 -11.38 15.90 -4.36
C ILE A 46 -9.89 15.62 -4.54
N GLY A 47 -9.42 14.47 -4.07
CA GLY A 47 -8.02 14.14 -4.05
C GLY A 47 -7.41 13.95 -5.44
N LEU A 48 -8.09 13.27 -6.36
CA LEU A 48 -7.55 13.06 -7.71
C LEU A 48 -7.31 14.37 -8.48
N PRO A 49 -8.26 15.31 -8.54
CA PRO A 49 -8.00 16.64 -9.13
C PRO A 49 -6.88 17.40 -8.39
N THR A 50 -6.88 17.35 -7.06
CA THR A 50 -5.85 18.02 -6.25
C THR A 50 -4.46 17.46 -6.55
N TRP A 51 -4.34 16.12 -6.60
CA TRP A 51 -3.10 15.47 -6.98
C TRP A 51 -2.68 15.83 -8.41
N TYR A 52 -3.61 15.83 -9.37
CA TYR A 52 -3.29 16.14 -10.75
C TYR A 52 -2.79 17.59 -10.89
N LEU A 53 -3.49 18.55 -10.31
CA LEU A 53 -3.13 19.98 -10.40
C LEU A 53 -1.90 20.30 -9.55
N GLY A 54 -1.92 19.99 -8.26
CA GLY A 54 -0.88 20.33 -7.29
C GLY A 54 0.32 19.38 -7.32
N GLY A 55 0.13 18.11 -7.65
CA GLY A 55 1.18 17.10 -7.74
C GLY A 55 1.79 17.01 -9.14
N TYR A 56 1.01 16.52 -10.10
CA TYR A 56 1.55 16.19 -11.42
C TYR A 56 1.93 17.43 -12.26
N LEU A 57 1.05 18.42 -12.38
CA LEU A 57 1.35 19.62 -13.21
C LEU A 57 2.49 20.44 -12.61
N VAL A 58 2.54 20.58 -11.29
CA VAL A 58 3.64 21.27 -10.60
C VAL A 58 4.94 20.49 -10.77
N ALA A 59 4.93 19.18 -10.60
CA ALA A 59 6.10 18.32 -10.84
C ALA A 59 6.62 18.44 -12.27
N ARG A 60 5.71 18.48 -13.25
CA ARG A 60 6.07 18.67 -14.65
C ARG A 60 6.71 20.04 -14.91
N ALA A 61 6.21 21.09 -14.27
CA ALA A 61 6.79 22.43 -14.38
C ALA A 61 8.19 22.48 -13.74
N ILE A 62 8.36 21.87 -12.56
CA ILE A 62 9.65 21.79 -11.88
C ILE A 62 10.64 20.94 -12.68
N ALA A 63 10.24 19.78 -13.18
CA ALA A 63 11.08 18.90 -13.99
C ALA A 63 11.58 19.58 -15.28
N LYS A 64 10.76 20.43 -15.90
CA LYS A 64 11.16 21.24 -17.04
C LYS A 64 12.17 22.33 -16.68
N ARG A 65 12.04 22.90 -15.48
CA ARG A 65 12.92 23.96 -15.00
C ARG A 65 14.26 23.44 -14.53
N TYR A 66 14.30 22.21 -14.02
CA TYR A 66 15.48 21.55 -13.44
C TYR A 66 15.68 20.16 -14.04
N PRO A 67 16.02 20.06 -15.37
CA PRO A 67 16.11 18.78 -16.07
C PRO A 67 17.25 17.90 -15.54
N ASP A 68 18.37 18.52 -15.14
CA ASP A 68 19.61 17.84 -14.77
C ASP A 68 19.73 17.59 -13.25
N THR A 69 18.59 17.52 -12.54
CA THR A 69 18.63 17.23 -11.11
C THR A 69 19.16 15.82 -10.88
N PRO A 70 20.31 15.65 -10.20
CA PRO A 70 20.89 14.34 -9.96
C PRO A 70 20.01 13.51 -9.02
N VAL A 71 20.07 12.20 -9.17
CA VAL A 71 19.50 11.27 -8.20
C VAL A 71 20.30 11.41 -6.91
N PRO A 72 19.65 11.66 -5.75
CA PRO A 72 20.37 11.76 -4.49
C PRO A 72 21.15 10.48 -4.18
N ALA A 73 22.38 10.61 -3.70
CA ALA A 73 23.23 9.48 -3.32
C ALA A 73 22.57 8.55 -2.26
N LEU A 74 21.65 9.11 -1.45
CA LEU A 74 20.86 8.37 -0.47
C LEU A 74 20.00 7.25 -1.09
N LEU A 75 19.64 7.37 -2.38
CA LEU A 75 18.87 6.33 -3.08
C LEU A 75 19.76 5.21 -3.64
N GLY A 76 21.06 5.27 -3.40
CA GLY A 76 22.04 4.31 -3.91
C GLY A 76 22.31 4.45 -5.41
N GLU A 77 23.20 3.63 -5.89
CA GLU A 77 23.48 3.52 -7.33
C GLU A 77 22.36 2.71 -8.02
N PRO A 78 22.03 3.04 -9.28
CA PRO A 78 21.07 2.27 -10.06
C PRO A 78 21.53 0.81 -10.17
N ARG A 79 20.86 -0.09 -9.49
CA ARG A 79 21.13 -1.52 -9.60
C ARG A 79 20.38 -2.07 -10.81
N GLU A 80 21.11 -2.52 -11.81
CA GLU A 80 20.53 -3.26 -12.93
C GLU A 80 20.18 -4.67 -12.46
N ILE A 81 18.88 -4.90 -12.21
CA ILE A 81 18.37 -6.22 -11.86
C ILE A 81 18.08 -6.96 -13.16
N PRO A 82 18.69 -8.14 -13.39
CA PRO A 82 18.40 -8.98 -14.55
C PRO A 82 16.88 -9.25 -14.65
N GLN A 83 16.38 -9.36 -15.88
CA GLN A 83 14.95 -9.52 -16.11
C GLN A 83 14.37 -10.79 -15.45
N GLU A 84 15.20 -11.83 -15.33
CA GLU A 84 14.89 -13.11 -14.69
C GLU A 84 14.74 -13.00 -13.16
N GLU A 85 15.36 -11.99 -12.56
CA GLU A 85 15.29 -11.74 -11.11
C GLU A 85 14.17 -10.78 -10.72
N ARG A 86 13.55 -10.12 -11.70
CA ARG A 86 12.45 -9.18 -11.43
C ARG A 86 11.20 -9.93 -10.98
N PRO A 87 10.55 -9.50 -9.90
CA PRO A 87 9.27 -10.08 -9.50
C PRO A 87 8.22 -9.85 -10.57
N GLY A 88 7.34 -10.84 -10.77
CA GLY A 88 6.27 -10.74 -11.75
C GLY A 88 5.29 -9.60 -11.41
N PHE A 89 4.83 -8.89 -12.44
CA PHE A 89 3.90 -7.76 -12.30
C PHE A 89 2.66 -8.12 -11.44
N PHE A 90 2.05 -9.28 -11.70
CA PHE A 90 0.87 -9.71 -10.95
C PHE A 90 1.17 -9.99 -9.47
N ALA A 91 2.36 -10.49 -9.15
CA ALA A 91 2.77 -10.70 -7.75
C ALA A 91 2.91 -9.37 -7.00
N ILE A 92 3.48 -8.36 -7.65
CA ILE A 92 3.60 -7.01 -7.08
C ILE A 92 2.22 -6.41 -6.84
N ILE A 93 1.34 -6.43 -7.85
CA ILE A 93 -0.02 -5.88 -7.74
C ILE A 93 -0.81 -6.60 -6.65
N PHE A 94 -0.72 -7.94 -6.60
CA PHE A 94 -1.40 -8.72 -5.57
C PHE A 94 -0.95 -8.32 -4.16
N VAL A 95 0.36 -8.22 -3.93
CA VAL A 95 0.92 -7.83 -2.62
C VAL A 95 0.49 -6.41 -2.23
N LEU A 96 0.50 -5.47 -3.18
CA LEU A 96 0.07 -4.09 -2.93
C LEU A 96 -1.42 -3.98 -2.61
N LEU A 97 -2.27 -4.78 -3.28
CA LEU A 97 -3.71 -4.75 -3.06
C LEU A 97 -4.16 -5.60 -1.88
N LEU A 98 -3.35 -6.56 -1.44
CA LEU A 98 -3.74 -7.52 -0.41
C LEU A 98 -4.24 -6.86 0.89
N PRO A 99 -3.54 -5.88 1.51
CA PRO A 99 -4.02 -5.26 2.74
C PRO A 99 -5.36 -4.54 2.51
N LEU A 100 -5.51 -3.89 1.36
CA LEU A 100 -6.73 -3.19 0.99
C LEU A 100 -7.91 -4.16 0.83
N LEU A 101 -7.69 -5.29 0.15
CA LEU A 101 -8.71 -6.33 -0.04
C LEU A 101 -9.14 -6.94 1.30
N LEU A 102 -8.21 -7.21 2.20
CA LEU A 102 -8.51 -7.76 3.53
C LEU A 102 -9.33 -6.76 4.37
N ILE A 103 -8.98 -5.49 4.36
CA ILE A 103 -9.71 -4.43 5.07
C ILE A 103 -11.11 -4.25 4.47
N PHE A 104 -11.25 -4.22 3.15
CA PHE A 104 -12.55 -4.11 2.49
C PHE A 104 -13.43 -5.34 2.72
N PHE A 105 -12.84 -6.53 2.75
CA PHE A 105 -13.55 -7.75 3.10
C PHE A 105 -14.20 -7.64 4.49
N ASN A 106 -13.44 -7.22 5.48
CA ASN A 106 -13.96 -6.96 6.82
C ASN A 106 -15.05 -5.87 6.81
N THR A 107 -14.84 -4.77 6.11
CA THR A 107 -15.81 -3.67 6.03
C THR A 107 -17.14 -4.14 5.39
N GLY A 108 -17.05 -4.94 4.33
CA GLY A 108 -18.21 -5.53 3.68
C GLY A 108 -19.04 -6.41 4.63
N PHE A 109 -18.40 -7.31 5.36
CA PHE A 109 -19.06 -8.15 6.35
C PHE A 109 -19.65 -7.34 7.51
N SER A 110 -18.96 -6.32 8.00
CA SER A 110 -19.50 -5.42 9.04
C SER A 110 -20.71 -4.62 8.58
N THR A 111 -20.80 -4.31 7.29
CA THR A 111 -21.97 -3.66 6.70
C THR A 111 -23.15 -4.63 6.60
N LEU A 112 -22.90 -5.89 6.23
CA LEU A 112 -23.92 -6.95 6.19
C LEU A 112 -24.46 -7.28 7.59
N GLU A 113 -23.62 -7.25 8.62
CA GLU A 113 -24.03 -7.41 10.01
C GLU A 113 -24.99 -6.28 10.42
N LYS A 114 -24.62 -5.03 10.16
CA LYS A 114 -25.47 -3.86 10.46
C LYS A 114 -26.82 -3.90 9.74
N SER A 115 -26.91 -4.55 8.59
CA SER A 115 -28.14 -4.76 7.84
C SER A 115 -28.98 -5.95 8.37
N GLY A 116 -28.49 -6.67 9.38
CA GLY A 116 -29.15 -7.84 9.95
C GLY A 116 -29.07 -9.11 9.12
N THR A 117 -28.24 -9.12 8.08
CA THR A 117 -28.09 -10.27 7.16
C THR A 117 -27.13 -11.33 7.71
N VAL A 118 -26.20 -10.93 8.57
CA VAL A 118 -25.20 -11.81 9.19
C VAL A 118 -25.19 -11.57 10.69
N THR A 119 -25.09 -12.64 11.48
CA THR A 119 -25.00 -12.58 12.94
C THR A 119 -23.55 -12.66 13.42
N ASP A 120 -23.28 -12.09 14.59
CA ASP A 120 -21.96 -12.12 15.26
C ASP A 120 -21.43 -13.52 15.52
N GLU A 121 -22.30 -14.52 15.60
CA GLU A 121 -21.94 -15.93 15.81
C GLU A 121 -21.39 -16.60 14.55
N ASN A 122 -21.48 -15.93 13.39
CA ASN A 122 -20.98 -16.50 12.14
C ASN A 122 -19.45 -16.53 12.13
N VAL A 123 -18.91 -17.76 12.01
CA VAL A 123 -17.44 -17.99 11.99
C VAL A 123 -16.75 -17.20 10.87
N LEU A 124 -17.38 -17.07 9.70
CA LEU A 124 -16.85 -16.26 8.59
C LEU A 124 -16.76 -14.79 8.95
N PHE A 125 -17.73 -14.27 9.69
CA PHE A 125 -17.72 -12.90 10.17
C PHE A 125 -16.59 -12.66 11.16
N GLN A 126 -16.43 -13.53 12.16
CA GLN A 126 -15.33 -13.42 13.13
C GLN A 126 -13.97 -13.53 12.46
N PHE A 127 -13.84 -14.44 11.48
CA PHE A 127 -12.60 -14.58 10.70
C PHE A 127 -12.32 -13.33 9.86
N SER A 128 -13.34 -12.75 9.20
CA SER A 128 -13.18 -11.51 8.43
C SER A 128 -12.71 -10.34 9.29
N ARG A 129 -13.26 -10.23 10.51
CA ARG A 129 -12.82 -9.21 11.50
C ARG A 129 -11.38 -9.38 11.90
N LEU A 130 -10.94 -10.62 12.11
CA LEU A 130 -9.56 -10.90 12.49
C LEU A 130 -8.58 -10.53 11.38
N ILE A 131 -8.77 -11.11 10.18
CA ILE A 131 -7.84 -10.91 9.06
C ILE A 131 -7.89 -9.51 8.45
N GLY A 132 -9.04 -8.85 8.54
CA GLY A 132 -9.24 -7.49 8.04
C GLY A 132 -8.97 -6.40 9.06
N ALA A 133 -8.64 -6.75 10.31
CA ALA A 133 -8.11 -5.79 11.26
C ALA A 133 -6.79 -5.20 10.72
N THR A 134 -6.68 -3.88 10.67
CA THR A 134 -5.57 -3.19 9.99
C THR A 134 -4.18 -3.74 10.36
N PRO A 135 -3.82 -3.97 11.65
CA PRO A 135 -2.52 -4.52 12.00
C PRO A 135 -2.31 -5.93 11.44
N VAL A 136 -3.35 -6.78 11.48
CA VAL A 136 -3.29 -8.16 10.99
C VAL A 136 -3.20 -8.20 9.46
N ALA A 137 -4.01 -7.38 8.77
CA ALA A 137 -3.98 -7.26 7.32
C ALA A 137 -2.60 -6.80 6.82
N LEU A 138 -1.98 -5.83 7.49
CA LEU A 138 -0.63 -5.37 7.16
C LEU A 138 0.43 -6.44 7.44
N ALA A 139 0.35 -7.14 8.57
CA ALA A 139 1.28 -8.22 8.91
C ALA A 139 1.18 -9.38 7.90
N LEU A 140 -0.04 -9.81 7.55
CA LEU A 140 -0.27 -10.84 6.52
C LEU A 140 0.25 -10.41 5.16
N SER A 141 0.08 -9.14 4.80
CA SER A 141 0.58 -8.59 3.53
C SER A 141 2.10 -8.52 3.50
N ALA A 142 2.74 -8.18 4.60
CA ALA A 142 4.20 -8.21 4.73
C ALA A 142 4.75 -9.63 4.59
N LEU A 143 4.12 -10.61 5.25
CA LEU A 143 4.49 -12.03 5.10
C LEU A 143 4.28 -12.52 3.66
N ALA A 144 3.17 -12.15 3.02
CA ALA A 144 2.91 -12.49 1.62
C ALA A 144 3.94 -11.85 0.69
N ALA A 145 4.33 -10.59 0.93
CA ALA A 145 5.39 -9.92 0.19
C ALA A 145 6.72 -10.68 0.31
N MET A 146 7.11 -11.01 1.53
CA MET A 146 8.33 -11.77 1.78
C MET A 146 8.32 -13.13 1.07
N LEU A 147 7.21 -13.86 1.14
CA LEU A 147 7.08 -15.15 0.48
C LEU A 147 7.08 -15.05 -1.05
N LEU A 148 6.25 -14.17 -1.61
CA LEU A 148 6.02 -14.10 -3.05
C LEU A 148 7.13 -13.37 -3.81
N LEU A 149 7.70 -12.32 -3.23
CA LEU A 149 8.68 -11.48 -3.90
C LEU A 149 10.12 -11.85 -3.59
N TYR A 150 10.36 -12.57 -2.49
CA TYR A 150 11.72 -12.91 -2.04
C TYR A 150 11.95 -14.43 -1.96
N VAL A 151 11.19 -15.16 -1.15
CA VAL A 151 11.43 -16.59 -0.89
C VAL A 151 11.18 -17.47 -2.13
N ILE A 152 10.02 -17.33 -2.77
CA ILE A 152 9.63 -18.17 -3.90
C ILE A 152 10.54 -17.98 -5.11
N PRO A 153 10.89 -16.75 -5.54
CA PRO A 153 11.83 -16.57 -6.65
C PRO A 153 13.20 -17.16 -6.38
N ARG A 154 13.76 -16.99 -5.19
CA ARG A 154 15.06 -17.56 -4.81
C ARG A 154 15.05 -19.09 -4.77
N ARG A 155 13.98 -19.68 -4.22
CA ARG A 155 13.80 -21.14 -4.26
C ARG A 155 13.74 -21.72 -5.67
N ARG A 156 13.06 -21.01 -6.58
CA ARG A 156 12.99 -21.43 -8.00
C ARG A 156 14.35 -21.42 -8.68
N ARG A 157 15.28 -20.57 -8.22
CA ARG A 157 16.67 -20.51 -8.70
C ARG A 157 17.61 -21.50 -8.01
N GLY A 158 17.10 -22.31 -7.08
CA GLY A 158 17.91 -23.28 -6.34
C GLY A 158 18.77 -22.68 -5.23
N GLU A 159 18.54 -21.42 -4.86
CA GLU A 159 19.26 -20.76 -3.77
C GLU A 159 18.80 -21.31 -2.41
N LYS A 160 19.77 -21.46 -1.48
CA LYS A 160 19.45 -21.87 -0.11
C LYS A 160 18.73 -20.76 0.62
N VAL A 161 17.55 -21.05 1.13
CA VAL A 161 16.69 -20.11 1.87
C VAL A 161 17.10 -20.02 3.37
N GLY A 162 18.07 -20.84 3.81
CA GLY A 162 18.62 -20.81 5.19
C GLY A 162 19.49 -19.56 5.39
N GLY A 163 19.24 -18.79 6.44
CA GLY A 163 19.90 -17.49 6.70
C GLY A 163 19.13 -16.27 6.18
N LEU A 164 18.01 -16.50 5.50
CA LEU A 164 17.22 -15.46 4.83
C LEU A 164 16.70 -14.38 5.79
N LEU A 165 16.29 -14.78 6.99
CA LEU A 165 15.85 -13.86 8.03
C LEU A 165 17.00 -13.00 8.57
N GLU A 166 18.18 -13.59 8.71
CA GLU A 166 19.38 -12.87 9.16
C GLU A 166 19.78 -11.83 8.10
N GLU A 167 19.84 -12.22 6.82
CA GLU A 167 20.16 -11.30 5.70
C GLU A 167 19.15 -10.15 5.59
N LEU A 168 17.83 -10.43 5.74
CA LEU A 168 16.80 -9.39 5.72
C LEU A 168 16.86 -8.45 6.93
N VAL A 169 17.22 -8.98 8.09
CA VAL A 169 17.39 -8.17 9.30
C VAL A 169 18.65 -7.31 9.19
N ASP A 170 19.74 -7.87 8.70
CA ASP A 170 21.00 -7.14 8.49
C ASP A 170 20.83 -6.03 7.44
N ASP A 171 20.17 -6.32 6.30
CA ASP A 171 19.86 -5.31 5.28
C ASP A 171 18.91 -4.21 5.78
N ALA A 172 18.02 -4.53 6.72
CA ALA A 172 17.09 -3.55 7.30
C ALA A 172 17.74 -2.69 8.41
N LEU A 173 18.86 -3.14 8.98
CA LEU A 173 19.60 -2.44 10.03
C LEU A 173 20.79 -1.63 9.52
N ALA A 174 21.21 -1.84 8.27
CA ALA A 174 22.29 -1.12 7.60
C ALA A 174 21.81 0.23 7.04
#